data_7a09404330b7c7f0902d1f7ae8d17072
#
_entry.id   7a09404330b7c7f0902d1f7ae8d17072
#
_cell.length_a   1.000
_cell.length_b   1.000
_cell.length_c   1.000
_cell.angle_alpha   90.00
_cell.angle_beta   90.00
_cell.angle_gamma   90.00
#
_symmetry.space_group_name_H-M   'P 1'
#
loop_
_entity.id
_entity.type
_entity.pdbx_description
1 polymer ?
#
loop_
_entity_poly.entity_id
_entity_poly.type
_entity_poly.pdbx_seq_one_letter_code
_entity_poly.pdbx_strand_id
1 'polypeptide(L)'
;MEKQKKQLAVAFMVVLVAVVVVSVIGIIAMSNKPVILQGQIEATEIRISGKLPGRIDTFLVKEGQNVKVGDTLVVINSPEAWAKFRQVNALEDIAKYQNKKIDDGTREQIVRSVEELWNKSKSDLQLAKVTYDRIQNLYRDSVVTSQRKDEVEAVYKAAVAAERAAHQQYLLVKDGAQKEDKESARSLVDAARSTVNEVQALLMDARLTAPENGQISTIYPKRGELVGAGTPIMSLVVLDDCHVVLNVREDYICLLYTSPSPRD
;
A
#
# COMPACT_ATOMS: atom_id res chain seq x y z
N MET A 1 32.23 -18.70 -105.23
CA MET A 1 31.06 -18.34 -104.36
C MET A 1 30.82 -19.33 -103.23
N GLU A 2 31.17 -20.56 -103.25
CA GLU A 2 30.94 -21.55 -102.17
C GLU A 2 31.78 -21.33 -100.91
N LYS A 3 33.06 -20.88 -101.06
CA LYS A 3 33.92 -20.63 -99.85
C LYS A 3 33.42 -19.48 -99.00
N GLN A 4 32.85 -18.44 -99.62
CA GLN A 4 32.30 -17.29 -98.85
C GLN A 4 31.01 -17.65 -98.06
N LYS A 5 30.16 -18.54 -98.62
CA LYS A 5 28.97 -19.01 -97.97
C LYS A 5 29.28 -19.90 -96.72
N LYS A 6 30.33 -20.73 -96.82
CA LYS A 6 30.81 -21.56 -95.72
C LYS A 6 31.39 -20.67 -94.58
N GLN A 7 32.18 -19.65 -94.92
CA GLN A 7 32.73 -18.72 -93.93
C GLN A 7 31.64 -17.91 -93.24
N LEU A 8 30.61 -17.48 -93.94
CA LEU A 8 29.46 -16.77 -93.38
C LEU A 8 28.62 -17.67 -92.47
N ALA A 9 28.42 -18.93 -92.82
CA ALA A 9 27.73 -19.93 -92.03
C ALA A 9 28.48 -20.25 -90.71
N VAL A 10 29.83 -20.38 -90.82
CA VAL A 10 30.68 -20.59 -89.62
C VAL A 10 30.65 -19.37 -88.67
N ALA A 11 30.75 -18.13 -89.23
CA ALA A 11 30.67 -16.92 -88.44
C ALA A 11 29.30 -16.78 -87.73
N PHE A 12 28.23 -17.11 -88.47
CA PHE A 12 26.88 -17.10 -87.81
C PHE A 12 26.74 -18.15 -86.76
N MET A 13 27.29 -19.35 -86.91
CA MET A 13 27.28 -20.39 -85.89
C MET A 13 28.07 -19.96 -84.61
N VAL A 14 29.23 -19.32 -84.76
CA VAL A 14 30.03 -18.80 -83.62
C VAL A 14 29.31 -17.72 -82.90
N VAL A 15 28.61 -16.80 -83.56
CA VAL A 15 27.81 -15.76 -82.93
C VAL A 15 26.61 -16.37 -82.13
N LEU A 16 25.97 -17.38 -82.73
CA LEU A 16 24.84 -18.05 -82.09
C LEU A 16 25.26 -18.80 -80.82
N VAL A 17 26.43 -19.49 -80.91
CA VAL A 17 27.03 -20.15 -79.73
C VAL A 17 27.39 -19.10 -78.61
N ALA A 18 27.99 -17.98 -79.04
CA ALA A 18 28.33 -16.92 -78.08
C ALA A 18 27.10 -16.34 -77.40
N VAL A 19 25.98 -16.13 -78.10
CA VAL A 19 24.69 -15.65 -77.49
C VAL A 19 24.12 -16.68 -76.53
N VAL A 20 24.18 -17.96 -76.91
CA VAL A 20 23.70 -19.02 -75.97
C VAL A 20 24.56 -19.08 -74.73
N VAL A 21 25.88 -18.98 -74.81
CA VAL A 21 26.79 -18.99 -73.68
C VAL A 21 26.53 -17.77 -72.77
N VAL A 22 26.36 -16.58 -73.34
CA VAL A 22 26.04 -15.37 -72.57
C VAL A 22 24.68 -15.49 -71.88
N SER A 23 23.67 -16.06 -72.56
CA SER A 23 22.35 -16.29 -71.98
C SER A 23 22.41 -17.29 -70.80
N VAL A 24 23.15 -18.36 -70.91
CA VAL A 24 23.35 -19.38 -69.89
C VAL A 24 24.09 -18.78 -68.72
N ILE A 25 25.15 -17.99 -68.93
CA ILE A 25 25.86 -17.28 -67.85
C ILE A 25 24.94 -16.27 -67.19
N GLY A 26 24.12 -15.53 -67.93
CA GLY A 26 23.14 -14.60 -67.41
C GLY A 26 22.09 -15.29 -66.48
N ILE A 27 21.56 -16.43 -66.88
CA ILE A 27 20.60 -17.21 -66.10
C ILE A 27 21.23 -17.74 -64.80
N ILE A 28 22.48 -18.25 -64.88
CA ILE A 28 23.22 -18.74 -63.73
C ILE A 28 23.53 -17.59 -62.73
N ALA A 29 23.96 -16.45 -63.29
CA ALA A 29 24.28 -15.26 -62.49
C ALA A 29 23.04 -14.64 -61.81
N MET A 30 21.84 -14.74 -62.36
CA MET A 30 20.58 -14.26 -61.81
C MET A 30 19.90 -15.26 -60.82
N SER A 31 20.30 -16.55 -60.88
CA SER A 31 19.55 -17.63 -60.32
C SER A 31 19.74 -17.84 -58.77
N ASN A 32 20.76 -17.25 -58.10
CA ASN A 32 21.12 -17.60 -56.74
C ASN A 32 21.41 -16.38 -55.86
N LYS A 33 20.44 -15.49 -55.70
CA LYS A 33 20.51 -14.55 -54.58
C LYS A 33 19.93 -15.22 -53.35
N PRO A 34 20.71 -15.45 -52.30
CA PRO A 34 20.16 -15.97 -51.04
C PRO A 34 19.13 -14.98 -50.48
N VAL A 35 17.96 -15.50 -50.11
CA VAL A 35 16.95 -14.71 -49.45
C VAL A 35 17.36 -14.58 -47.99
N ILE A 36 17.79 -13.39 -47.59
CA ILE A 36 18.17 -13.10 -46.22
C ILE A 36 16.91 -12.64 -45.50
N LEU A 37 16.40 -13.43 -44.55
CA LEU A 37 15.34 -13.06 -43.64
C LEU A 37 15.98 -12.42 -42.41
N GLN A 38 15.57 -11.20 -42.11
CA GLN A 38 16.02 -10.51 -40.88
C GLN A 38 14.94 -10.67 -39.80
N GLY A 39 15.34 -11.20 -38.64
CA GLY A 39 14.51 -11.29 -37.44
C GLY A 39 15.11 -10.49 -36.31
N GLN A 40 14.27 -10.06 -35.41
CA GLN A 40 14.66 -9.42 -34.16
C GLN A 40 14.30 -10.34 -33.01
N ILE A 41 15.19 -10.44 -32.04
CA ILE A 41 14.88 -11.11 -30.75
C ILE A 41 14.19 -10.07 -29.88
N GLU A 42 13.00 -10.38 -29.48
CA GLU A 42 12.22 -9.60 -28.50
C GLU A 42 12.08 -10.39 -27.21
N ALA A 43 12.08 -9.69 -26.11
CA ALA A 43 11.86 -10.26 -24.79
C ALA A 43 10.89 -9.36 -24.00
N THR A 44 10.18 -9.95 -23.04
CA THR A 44 9.28 -9.18 -22.19
C THR A 44 10.07 -8.17 -21.36
N GLU A 45 9.74 -6.89 -21.52
CA GLU A 45 10.35 -5.77 -20.80
C GLU A 45 9.41 -5.27 -19.71
N ILE A 46 9.87 -5.29 -18.45
CA ILE A 46 9.16 -4.80 -17.27
C ILE A 46 9.76 -3.46 -16.88
N ARG A 47 8.95 -2.40 -16.92
CA ARG A 47 9.35 -1.06 -16.47
C ARG A 47 9.14 -0.93 -14.96
N ILE A 48 10.24 -0.72 -14.23
CA ILE A 48 10.23 -0.56 -12.79
C ILE A 48 10.09 0.92 -12.46
N SER A 49 9.01 1.27 -11.75
CA SER A 49 8.71 2.63 -11.30
C SER A 49 8.34 2.62 -9.82
N GLY A 50 8.64 3.70 -9.09
CA GLY A 50 8.30 3.86 -7.69
C GLY A 50 7.05 4.72 -7.50
N LYS A 51 6.30 4.48 -6.42
CA LYS A 51 5.18 5.35 -5.98
C LYS A 51 5.68 6.54 -5.16
N LEU A 52 6.89 6.40 -4.57
CA LEU A 52 7.47 7.43 -3.72
C LEU A 52 8.23 8.46 -4.56
N PRO A 53 7.82 9.75 -4.56
CA PRO A 53 8.63 10.81 -5.13
C PRO A 53 9.83 11.08 -4.23
N GLY A 54 10.99 11.29 -4.85
CA GLY A 54 12.22 11.57 -4.09
C GLY A 54 13.44 11.65 -4.96
N ARG A 55 14.59 11.80 -4.32
CA ARG A 55 15.89 11.87 -5.01
C ARG A 55 16.56 10.50 -4.99
N ILE A 56 17.09 10.08 -6.13
CA ILE A 56 17.88 8.84 -6.22
C ILE A 56 19.14 8.97 -5.35
N ASP A 57 19.23 8.14 -4.35
CA ASP A 57 20.43 8.09 -3.49
C ASP A 57 21.52 7.23 -4.13
N THR A 58 21.22 5.97 -4.43
CA THR A 58 22.18 5.06 -5.03
C THR A 58 21.46 3.97 -5.84
N PHE A 59 22.11 3.53 -6.91
CA PHE A 59 21.79 2.30 -7.62
C PHE A 59 22.66 1.18 -7.08
N LEU A 60 22.07 0.05 -6.75
CA LEU A 60 22.76 -1.15 -6.27
C LEU A 60 23.08 -2.12 -7.41
N VAL A 61 22.57 -1.83 -8.62
CA VAL A 61 22.75 -2.63 -9.82
C VAL A 61 23.25 -1.75 -10.97
N LYS A 62 23.77 -2.39 -12.01
CA LYS A 62 24.26 -1.77 -13.24
C LYS A 62 23.50 -2.31 -14.45
N GLU A 63 23.51 -1.55 -15.55
CA GLU A 63 23.02 -2.04 -16.85
C GLU A 63 23.77 -3.31 -17.26
N GLY A 64 23.04 -4.29 -17.81
CA GLY A 64 23.55 -5.61 -18.17
C GLY A 64 23.72 -6.59 -17.00
N GLN A 65 23.41 -6.20 -15.77
CA GLN A 65 23.52 -7.07 -14.59
C GLN A 65 22.28 -7.97 -14.45
N ASN A 66 22.50 -9.26 -14.17
CA ASN A 66 21.44 -10.19 -13.84
C ASN A 66 20.99 -9.99 -12.39
N VAL A 67 19.69 -10.01 -12.16
CA VAL A 67 19.05 -9.83 -10.87
C VAL A 67 18.02 -10.92 -10.62
N LYS A 68 17.76 -11.21 -9.35
CA LYS A 68 16.75 -12.17 -8.89
C LYS A 68 15.57 -11.45 -8.25
N VAL A 69 14.42 -12.13 -8.20
CA VAL A 69 13.24 -11.65 -7.48
C VAL A 69 13.62 -11.23 -6.06
N GLY A 70 13.23 -10.01 -5.67
CA GLY A 70 13.49 -9.46 -4.34
C GLY A 70 14.82 -8.73 -4.18
N ASP A 71 15.73 -8.80 -5.16
CA ASP A 71 16.97 -8.02 -5.10
C ASP A 71 16.65 -6.51 -5.10
N THR A 72 17.29 -5.77 -4.19
CA THR A 72 17.12 -4.31 -4.15
C THR A 72 17.91 -3.66 -5.27
N LEU A 73 17.20 -2.87 -6.09
CA LEU A 73 17.76 -2.27 -7.31
C LEU A 73 18.22 -0.83 -7.09
N VAL A 74 17.38 -0.04 -6.42
CA VAL A 74 17.61 1.39 -6.19
C VAL A 74 17.08 1.83 -4.84
N VAL A 75 17.74 2.82 -4.25
CA VAL A 75 17.29 3.48 -3.02
C VAL A 75 16.93 4.93 -3.34
N ILE A 76 15.70 5.30 -2.99
CA ILE A 76 15.15 6.65 -3.14
C ILE A 76 15.16 7.33 -1.77
N ASN A 77 15.72 8.51 -1.68
CA ASN A 77 15.67 9.35 -0.49
C ASN A 77 14.54 10.37 -0.61
N SER A 78 13.58 10.30 0.30
CA SER A 78 12.46 11.25 0.41
C SER A 78 12.33 11.74 1.85
N PRO A 79 13.00 12.87 2.19
CA PRO A 79 12.89 13.48 3.52
C PRO A 79 11.46 13.87 3.89
N GLU A 80 10.65 14.25 2.89
CA GLU A 80 9.25 14.61 3.04
C GLU A 80 8.40 13.42 3.54
N ALA A 81 8.61 12.24 2.95
CA ALA A 81 7.91 11.02 3.38
C ALA A 81 8.31 10.63 4.81
N TRP A 82 9.59 10.76 5.17
CA TRP A 82 10.06 10.55 6.54
C TRP A 82 9.49 11.57 7.53
N ALA A 83 9.37 12.84 7.13
CA ALA A 83 8.71 13.86 7.96
C ALA A 83 7.23 13.53 8.16
N LYS A 84 6.54 13.11 7.09
CA LYS A 84 5.15 12.67 7.15
C LYS A 84 4.97 11.46 8.07
N PHE A 85 5.86 10.48 7.97
CA PHE A 85 5.86 9.30 8.85
C PHE A 85 5.97 9.69 10.33
N ARG A 86 6.91 10.59 10.69
CA ARG A 86 7.01 11.09 12.07
C ARG A 86 5.76 11.82 12.51
N GLN A 87 5.13 12.60 11.64
CA GLN A 87 3.89 13.31 11.92
C GLN A 87 2.75 12.34 12.25
N VAL A 88 2.54 11.30 11.41
CA VAL A 88 1.43 10.36 11.63
C VAL A 88 1.67 9.46 12.84
N ASN A 89 2.92 9.09 13.15
CA ASN A 89 3.26 8.39 14.39
C ASN A 89 2.92 9.24 15.63
N ALA A 90 3.24 10.53 15.60
CA ALA A 90 2.87 11.42 16.71
C ALA A 90 1.33 11.53 16.88
N LEU A 91 0.57 11.51 15.77
CA LEU A 91 -0.90 11.49 15.84
C LEU A 91 -1.43 10.16 16.39
N GLU A 92 -0.82 9.03 16.04
CA GLU A 92 -1.17 7.73 16.65
C GLU A 92 -0.90 7.73 18.15
N ASP A 93 0.23 8.28 18.60
CA ASP A 93 0.55 8.37 20.02
C ASP A 93 -0.43 9.27 20.78
N ILE A 94 -0.86 10.40 20.19
CA ILE A 94 -1.91 11.25 20.77
C ILE A 94 -3.22 10.44 20.93
N ALA A 95 -3.65 9.71 19.90
CA ALA A 95 -4.84 8.89 19.96
C ALA A 95 -4.72 7.78 21.02
N LYS A 96 -3.57 7.13 21.14
CA LYS A 96 -3.28 6.12 22.19
C LYS A 96 -3.36 6.71 23.59
N TYR A 97 -2.77 7.89 23.83
CA TYR A 97 -2.84 8.55 25.13
C TYR A 97 -4.26 9.02 25.47
N GLN A 98 -5.01 9.45 24.47
CA GLN A 98 -6.42 9.80 24.66
C GLN A 98 -7.27 8.57 25.01
N ASN A 99 -7.10 7.47 24.29
CA ASN A 99 -7.77 6.21 24.62
C ASN A 99 -7.39 5.73 26.04
N LYS A 100 -6.10 5.75 26.35
CA LYS A 100 -5.62 5.38 27.69
C LYS A 100 -6.25 6.24 28.78
N LYS A 101 -6.36 7.55 28.59
CA LYS A 101 -7.02 8.46 29.53
C LYS A 101 -8.49 8.11 29.75
N ILE A 102 -9.19 7.65 28.72
CA ILE A 102 -10.59 7.22 28.78
C ILE A 102 -10.69 5.83 29.42
N ASP A 103 -9.80 4.90 29.11
CA ASP A 103 -9.77 3.56 29.69
C ASP A 103 -9.36 3.58 31.17
N ASP A 104 -8.39 4.41 31.56
CA ASP A 104 -7.98 4.59 32.99
C ASP A 104 -9.11 5.21 33.82
N GLY A 105 -10.11 5.85 33.18
CA GLY A 105 -11.30 6.39 33.84
C GLY A 105 -11.02 7.61 34.70
N THR A 106 -11.90 7.81 35.70
CA THR A 106 -11.81 8.96 36.62
C THR A 106 -10.66 8.77 37.59
N ARG A 107 -9.89 9.83 37.87
CA ARG A 107 -8.79 9.79 38.83
C ARG A 107 -9.28 9.33 40.21
N GLU A 108 -8.55 8.39 40.81
CA GLU A 108 -8.90 7.80 42.12
C GLU A 108 -9.18 8.84 43.20
N GLN A 109 -8.46 9.98 43.20
CA GLN A 109 -8.69 11.08 44.17
C GLN A 109 -10.07 11.69 44.02
N ILE A 110 -10.60 11.82 42.78
CA ILE A 110 -11.94 12.34 42.52
C ILE A 110 -12.99 11.32 42.97
N VAL A 111 -12.79 10.03 42.67
CA VAL A 111 -13.67 8.95 43.13
C VAL A 111 -13.76 8.96 44.64
N ARG A 112 -12.64 9.01 45.36
CA ARG A 112 -12.59 9.08 46.81
C ARG A 112 -13.30 10.33 47.38
N SER A 113 -13.12 11.49 46.76
CA SER A 113 -13.77 12.71 47.24
C SER A 113 -15.29 12.63 47.15
N VAL A 114 -15.83 12.03 46.08
CA VAL A 114 -17.28 11.84 45.93
C VAL A 114 -17.79 10.72 46.83
N GLU A 115 -17.00 9.69 47.09
CA GLU A 115 -17.30 8.63 48.05
C GLU A 115 -17.43 9.18 49.47
N GLU A 116 -16.54 10.08 49.91
CA GLU A 116 -16.62 10.74 51.19
C GLU A 116 -17.87 11.64 51.31
N LEU A 117 -18.24 12.32 50.21
CA LEU A 117 -19.48 13.08 50.16
C LEU A 117 -20.72 12.19 50.36
N TRP A 118 -20.73 11.02 49.69
CA TRP A 118 -21.78 10.03 49.87
C TRP A 118 -21.81 9.48 51.32
N ASN A 119 -20.66 9.16 51.92
CA ASN A 119 -20.52 8.71 53.30
C ASN A 119 -21.07 9.75 54.29
N LYS A 120 -20.78 11.04 54.03
CA LYS A 120 -21.37 12.13 54.79
C LYS A 120 -22.91 12.13 54.71
N SER A 121 -23.45 12.04 53.47
CA SER A 121 -24.91 12.00 53.29
C SER A 121 -25.57 10.77 53.94
N LYS A 122 -24.90 9.62 53.99
CA LYS A 122 -25.36 8.45 54.77
C LYS A 122 -25.45 8.74 56.28
N SER A 123 -24.43 9.43 56.80
CA SER A 123 -24.41 9.79 58.25
C SER A 123 -25.52 10.78 58.58
N ASP A 124 -25.75 11.76 57.68
CA ASP A 124 -26.83 12.73 57.82
C ASP A 124 -28.22 12.06 57.76
N LEU A 125 -28.40 11.10 56.84
CA LEU A 125 -29.61 10.29 56.74
C LEU A 125 -29.85 9.44 57.99
N GLN A 126 -28.79 8.81 58.53
CA GLN A 126 -28.91 8.01 59.75
C GLN A 126 -29.32 8.85 60.94
N LEU A 127 -28.76 10.07 61.09
CA LEU A 127 -29.17 11.01 62.14
C LEU A 127 -30.65 11.43 62.03
N ALA A 128 -31.04 11.80 60.76
CA ALA A 128 -32.43 12.19 60.48
C ALA A 128 -33.42 11.05 60.76
N LYS A 129 -33.04 9.80 60.42
CA LYS A 129 -33.82 8.59 60.60
C LYS A 129 -34.02 8.34 62.11
N VAL A 130 -32.96 8.35 62.95
CA VAL A 130 -33.03 8.13 64.37
C VAL A 130 -33.90 9.21 65.03
N THR A 131 -33.78 10.45 64.55
CA THR A 131 -34.60 11.58 65.09
C THR A 131 -36.07 11.39 64.73
N TYR A 132 -36.33 10.99 63.43
CA TYR A 132 -37.70 10.72 62.98
C TYR A 132 -38.35 9.57 63.81
N ASP A 133 -37.68 8.44 63.94
CA ASP A 133 -38.16 7.28 64.69
C ASP A 133 -38.47 7.64 66.13
N ARG A 134 -37.61 8.46 66.72
CA ARG A 134 -37.83 8.96 68.09
C ARG A 134 -39.08 9.84 68.19
N ILE A 135 -39.21 10.82 67.32
CA ILE A 135 -40.36 11.74 67.31
C ILE A 135 -41.66 11.01 66.96
N GLN A 136 -41.59 10.02 66.06
CA GLN A 136 -42.74 9.20 65.72
C GLN A 136 -43.26 8.38 66.93
N ASN A 137 -42.35 7.84 67.74
CA ASN A 137 -42.75 7.14 68.98
C ASN A 137 -43.36 8.10 69.95
N LEU A 138 -42.78 9.28 70.25
CA LEU A 138 -43.33 10.31 71.11
C LEU A 138 -44.69 10.84 70.61
N TYR A 139 -44.94 10.88 69.31
CA TYR A 139 -46.25 11.26 68.79
C TYR A 139 -47.31 10.19 69.04
N ARG A 140 -46.97 8.91 68.96
CA ARG A 140 -47.88 7.81 69.34
C ARG A 140 -48.27 7.91 70.80
N ASP A 141 -47.30 8.32 71.61
CA ASP A 141 -47.55 8.51 73.10
C ASP A 141 -48.20 9.86 73.39
N SER A 142 -48.65 10.62 72.33
CA SER A 142 -49.32 11.94 72.49
C SER A 142 -48.47 13.03 73.16
N VAL A 143 -47.11 12.89 73.12
CA VAL A 143 -46.20 13.83 73.84
C VAL A 143 -45.82 15.01 72.91
N VAL A 144 -45.88 14.86 71.58
CA VAL A 144 -45.51 15.90 70.62
C VAL A 144 -46.69 16.23 69.67
N THR A 145 -46.65 17.41 69.04
CA THR A 145 -47.68 17.90 68.14
C THR A 145 -47.51 17.26 66.75
N SER A 146 -48.59 17.19 65.91
CA SER A 146 -48.54 16.75 64.53
C SER A 146 -47.62 17.61 63.71
N GLN A 147 -47.59 18.93 63.93
CA GLN A 147 -46.67 19.83 63.24
C GLN A 147 -45.20 19.41 63.42
N ARG A 148 -44.81 19.06 64.69
CA ARG A 148 -43.44 18.65 64.97
C ARG A 148 -43.08 17.33 64.29
N LYS A 149 -44.01 16.37 64.17
CA LYS A 149 -43.86 15.14 63.48
C LYS A 149 -43.64 15.42 61.97
N ASP A 150 -44.49 16.26 61.34
CA ASP A 150 -44.45 16.58 59.96
C ASP A 150 -43.14 17.32 59.51
N GLU A 151 -42.65 18.24 60.42
CA GLU A 151 -41.34 18.89 60.25
C GLU A 151 -40.18 17.87 60.14
N VAL A 152 -40.13 16.93 61.11
CA VAL A 152 -39.04 15.94 61.18
C VAL A 152 -39.19 14.90 60.08
N GLU A 153 -40.42 14.55 59.70
CA GLU A 153 -40.65 13.71 58.47
C GLU A 153 -40.16 14.36 57.20
N ALA A 154 -40.39 15.67 57.05
CA ALA A 154 -39.88 16.43 55.91
C ALA A 154 -38.34 16.42 55.86
N VAL A 155 -37.67 16.62 57.00
CA VAL A 155 -36.20 16.54 57.13
C VAL A 155 -35.68 15.15 56.79
N TYR A 156 -36.33 14.09 57.26
CA TYR A 156 -35.97 12.71 56.92
C TYR A 156 -36.12 12.44 55.45
N LYS A 157 -37.22 12.83 54.79
CA LYS A 157 -37.46 12.70 53.39
C LYS A 157 -36.39 13.45 52.55
N ALA A 158 -36.03 14.67 52.99
CA ALA A 158 -34.98 15.44 52.38
C ALA A 158 -33.61 14.75 52.46
N ALA A 159 -33.28 14.17 53.64
CA ALA A 159 -32.04 13.42 53.82
C ALA A 159 -31.98 12.15 52.94
N VAL A 160 -33.11 11.44 52.77
CA VAL A 160 -33.21 10.29 51.84
C VAL A 160 -32.93 10.72 50.41
N ALA A 161 -33.51 11.85 50.00
CA ALA A 161 -33.27 12.37 48.63
C ALA A 161 -31.82 12.81 48.43
N ALA A 162 -31.22 13.45 49.43
CA ALA A 162 -29.82 13.88 49.38
C ALA A 162 -28.85 12.68 49.31
N GLU A 163 -29.08 11.63 50.09
CA GLU A 163 -28.26 10.40 50.03
C GLU A 163 -28.36 9.73 48.66
N ARG A 164 -29.56 9.59 48.12
CA ARG A 164 -29.75 9.02 46.77
C ARG A 164 -29.04 9.82 45.70
N ALA A 165 -29.12 11.15 45.76
CA ALA A 165 -28.42 12.01 44.81
C ALA A 165 -26.90 11.85 44.90
N ALA A 166 -26.34 11.84 46.14
CA ALA A 166 -24.91 11.63 46.34
C ALA A 166 -24.46 10.24 45.91
N HIS A 167 -25.29 9.21 46.11
CA HIS A 167 -25.02 7.85 45.64
C HIS A 167 -24.99 7.77 44.09
N GLN A 168 -25.95 8.38 43.42
CA GLN A 168 -25.95 8.44 41.94
C GLN A 168 -24.74 9.18 41.42
N GLN A 169 -24.32 10.27 42.07
CA GLN A 169 -23.11 10.99 41.72
C GLN A 169 -21.85 10.14 41.89
N TYR A 170 -21.77 9.36 42.98
CA TYR A 170 -20.66 8.40 43.18
C TYR A 170 -20.63 7.34 42.09
N LEU A 171 -21.77 6.74 41.74
CA LEU A 171 -21.83 5.74 40.66
C LEU A 171 -21.39 6.32 39.32
N LEU A 172 -21.87 7.52 38.97
CA LEU A 172 -21.51 8.20 37.72
C LEU A 172 -19.98 8.40 37.60
N VAL A 173 -19.34 8.84 38.69
CA VAL A 173 -17.89 9.07 38.70
C VAL A 173 -17.11 7.77 38.74
N LYS A 174 -17.60 6.74 39.44
CA LYS A 174 -16.97 5.41 39.52
C LYS A 174 -17.04 4.63 38.21
N ASP A 175 -18.18 4.64 37.53
CA ASP A 175 -18.37 3.94 36.27
C ASP A 175 -17.53 4.57 35.13
N GLY A 176 -17.22 5.86 35.28
CA GLY A 176 -16.33 6.58 34.35
C GLY A 176 -16.97 6.80 32.98
N ALA A 177 -16.15 6.69 31.95
CA ALA A 177 -16.59 6.88 30.55
C ALA A 177 -17.55 5.78 30.11
N GLN A 178 -18.54 6.15 29.31
CA GLN A 178 -19.50 5.23 28.70
C GLN A 178 -18.81 4.25 27.76
N LYS A 179 -19.47 3.11 27.54
CA LYS A 179 -18.94 2.08 26.62
C LYS A 179 -18.71 2.63 25.21
N GLU A 180 -19.62 3.47 24.76
CA GLU A 180 -19.57 4.12 23.46
C GLU A 180 -18.36 5.07 23.32
N ASP A 181 -18.03 5.80 24.40
CA ASP A 181 -16.86 6.68 24.42
C ASP A 181 -15.56 5.87 24.32
N LYS A 182 -15.49 4.74 25.04
CA LYS A 182 -14.35 3.82 24.99
C LYS A 182 -14.18 3.21 23.60
N GLU A 183 -15.28 2.80 22.97
CA GLU A 183 -15.27 2.21 21.64
C GLU A 183 -14.91 3.25 20.57
N SER A 184 -15.42 4.48 20.72
CA SER A 184 -15.04 5.62 19.86
C SER A 184 -13.53 5.93 19.96
N ALA A 185 -13.00 5.96 21.18
CA ALA A 185 -11.57 6.21 21.39
C ALA A 185 -10.68 5.10 20.80
N ARG A 186 -11.09 3.83 20.91
CA ARG A 186 -10.40 2.71 20.26
C ARG A 186 -10.42 2.84 18.74
N SER A 187 -11.60 3.15 18.18
CA SER A 187 -11.73 3.36 16.74
C SER A 187 -10.84 4.49 16.22
N LEU A 188 -10.65 5.55 17.04
CA LEU A 188 -9.73 6.64 16.71
C LEU A 188 -8.27 6.16 16.66
N VAL A 189 -7.86 5.28 17.60
CA VAL A 189 -6.52 4.67 17.57
C VAL A 189 -6.33 3.81 16.32
N ASP A 190 -7.34 3.00 15.97
CA ASP A 190 -7.28 2.13 14.78
C ASP A 190 -7.22 2.94 13.49
N ALA A 191 -7.95 4.06 13.40
CA ALA A 191 -7.89 4.98 12.28
C ALA A 191 -6.50 5.63 12.15
N ALA A 192 -5.94 6.11 13.26
CA ALA A 192 -4.59 6.69 13.29
C ALA A 192 -3.53 5.65 12.90
N ARG A 193 -3.64 4.42 13.40
CA ARG A 193 -2.76 3.31 13.05
C ARG A 193 -2.84 2.94 11.57
N SER A 194 -4.03 2.97 10.99
CA SER A 194 -4.21 2.73 9.55
C SER A 194 -3.48 3.77 8.70
N THR A 195 -3.52 5.04 9.13
CA THR A 195 -2.76 6.12 8.48
C THR A 195 -1.23 5.93 8.60
N VAL A 196 -0.75 5.45 9.77
CA VAL A 196 0.67 5.08 9.92
C VAL A 196 1.05 3.96 8.96
N ASN A 197 0.23 2.91 8.87
CA ASN A 197 0.49 1.78 7.96
C ASN A 197 0.52 2.22 6.49
N GLU A 198 -0.34 3.16 6.08
CA GLU A 198 -0.35 3.72 4.73
C GLU A 198 0.97 4.41 4.41
N VAL A 199 1.43 5.30 5.29
CA VAL A 199 2.70 6.03 5.08
C VAL A 199 3.90 5.08 5.19
N GLN A 200 3.83 4.07 6.05
CA GLN A 200 4.85 3.04 6.14
C GLN A 200 4.96 2.21 4.86
N ALA A 201 3.83 1.80 4.28
CA ALA A 201 3.81 1.10 2.99
C ALA A 201 4.43 1.97 1.88
N LEU A 202 4.15 3.28 1.88
CA LEU A 202 4.78 4.21 0.94
C LEU A 202 6.30 4.30 1.15
N LEU A 203 6.79 4.27 2.40
CA LEU A 203 8.22 4.26 2.71
C LEU A 203 8.92 2.96 2.33
N MET A 204 8.21 1.82 2.29
CA MET A 204 8.78 0.56 1.78
C MET A 204 9.15 0.69 0.30
N ASP A 205 8.39 1.46 -0.48
CA ASP A 205 8.68 1.77 -1.88
C ASP A 205 9.91 2.68 -2.07
N ALA A 206 10.54 3.16 -0.97
CA ALA A 206 11.84 3.84 -1.06
C ALA A 206 12.97 2.89 -1.50
N ARG A 207 12.78 1.59 -1.38
CA ARG A 207 13.69 0.56 -1.87
C ARG A 207 12.96 -0.28 -2.90
N LEU A 208 13.21 0.01 -4.18
CA LEU A 208 12.59 -0.77 -5.24
C LEU A 208 13.34 -2.08 -5.42
N THR A 209 12.58 -3.15 -5.51
CA THR A 209 13.08 -4.52 -5.70
C THR A 209 12.68 -5.07 -7.06
N ALA A 210 13.43 -6.06 -7.54
CA ALA A 210 13.13 -6.77 -8.77
C ALA A 210 11.84 -7.61 -8.61
N PRO A 211 10.82 -7.43 -9.48
CA PRO A 211 9.59 -8.21 -9.43
C PRO A 211 9.79 -9.63 -9.99
N GLU A 212 10.74 -9.80 -10.92
CA GLU A 212 11.03 -11.06 -11.59
C GLU A 212 12.55 -11.23 -11.80
N ASN A 213 12.97 -12.47 -12.14
CA ASN A 213 14.33 -12.75 -12.53
C ASN A 213 14.58 -12.21 -13.93
N GLY A 214 15.71 -11.56 -14.15
CA GLY A 214 16.03 -11.00 -15.46
C GLY A 214 17.33 -10.22 -15.47
N GLN A 215 17.51 -9.46 -16.53
CA GLN A 215 18.67 -8.60 -16.70
C GLN A 215 18.23 -7.13 -16.78
N ILE A 216 18.96 -6.25 -16.11
CA ILE A 216 18.73 -4.80 -16.21
C ILE A 216 19.12 -4.34 -17.63
N SER A 217 18.16 -3.82 -18.38
CA SER A 217 18.37 -3.30 -19.71
C SER A 217 18.89 -1.87 -19.67
N THR A 218 18.11 -0.95 -19.09
CA THR A 218 18.41 0.48 -19.11
C THR A 218 18.07 1.11 -17.77
N ILE A 219 18.89 2.06 -17.34
CA ILE A 219 18.66 2.91 -16.16
C ILE A 219 18.44 4.34 -16.67
N TYR A 220 17.21 4.89 -16.49
CA TYR A 220 16.83 6.17 -17.05
C TYR A 220 17.39 7.38 -16.29
N PRO A 221 17.15 7.51 -14.94
CA PRO A 221 17.63 8.66 -14.19
C PRO A 221 19.08 8.45 -13.72
N LYS A 222 19.71 9.57 -13.37
CA LYS A 222 21.05 9.57 -12.78
C LYS A 222 20.98 9.65 -11.26
N ARG A 223 22.06 9.24 -10.60
CA ARG A 223 22.21 9.42 -9.16
C ARG A 223 22.08 10.90 -8.79
N GLY A 224 21.30 11.20 -7.76
CA GLY A 224 21.00 12.56 -7.31
C GLY A 224 19.84 13.26 -8.07
N GLU A 225 19.30 12.63 -9.09
CA GLU A 225 18.15 13.15 -9.83
C GLU A 225 16.85 12.98 -9.04
N LEU A 226 15.92 13.92 -9.20
CA LEU A 226 14.60 13.88 -8.59
C LEU A 226 13.66 13.10 -9.50
N VAL A 227 13.00 12.08 -8.95
CA VAL A 227 12.00 11.26 -9.65
C VAL A 227 10.62 11.47 -9.02
N GLY A 228 9.60 11.55 -9.87
CA GLY A 228 8.20 11.63 -9.46
C GLY A 228 7.57 10.25 -9.27
N ALA A 229 6.39 10.23 -8.68
CA ALA A 229 5.59 8.99 -8.59
C ALA A 229 5.23 8.49 -9.99
N GLY A 230 5.43 7.18 -10.25
CA GLY A 230 5.15 6.53 -11.52
C GLY A 230 6.20 6.77 -12.63
N THR A 231 7.24 7.57 -12.37
CA THR A 231 8.33 7.74 -13.33
C THR A 231 9.11 6.43 -13.47
N PRO A 232 9.31 5.91 -14.69
CA PRO A 232 10.14 4.72 -14.90
C PRO A 232 11.60 5.02 -14.51
N ILE A 233 12.15 4.16 -13.66
CA ILE A 233 13.52 4.30 -13.14
C ILE A 233 14.46 3.38 -13.90
N MET A 234 14.04 2.16 -14.18
CA MET A 234 14.80 1.21 -14.98
C MET A 234 13.89 0.21 -15.68
N SER A 235 14.43 -0.45 -16.69
CA SER A 235 13.77 -1.58 -17.34
C SER A 235 14.51 -2.88 -17.08
N LEU A 236 13.73 -3.92 -16.81
CA LEU A 236 14.14 -5.30 -16.58
C LEU A 236 13.67 -6.14 -17.77
N VAL A 237 14.55 -6.90 -18.37
CA VAL A 237 14.23 -7.85 -19.45
C VAL A 237 14.21 -9.25 -18.87
N VAL A 238 13.10 -9.95 -19.07
CA VAL A 238 12.91 -11.35 -18.65
C VAL A 238 13.51 -12.23 -19.76
N LEU A 239 14.69 -12.82 -19.48
CA LEU A 239 15.42 -13.62 -20.48
C LEU A 239 14.76 -14.97 -20.80
N ASP A 240 13.95 -15.48 -19.88
CA ASP A 240 13.26 -16.76 -20.07
C ASP A 240 12.07 -16.66 -21.05
N ASP A 241 11.62 -15.44 -21.39
CA ASP A 241 10.50 -15.16 -22.31
C ASP A 241 11.01 -14.46 -23.60
N CYS A 242 12.09 -14.97 -24.16
CA CYS A 242 12.62 -14.47 -25.42
C CYS A 242 11.96 -15.16 -26.62
N HIS A 243 11.51 -14.36 -27.59
CA HIS A 243 10.97 -14.87 -28.84
C HIS A 243 11.57 -14.12 -30.05
N VAL A 244 11.51 -14.77 -31.18
CA VAL A 244 12.03 -14.19 -32.42
C VAL A 244 10.88 -13.69 -33.27
N VAL A 245 10.89 -12.41 -33.57
CA VAL A 245 9.92 -11.77 -34.47
C VAL A 245 10.55 -11.67 -35.87
N LEU A 246 9.93 -12.34 -36.83
CA LEU A 246 10.34 -12.34 -38.22
C LEU A 246 9.31 -11.65 -39.10
N ASN A 247 9.67 -10.55 -39.74
CA ASN A 247 8.83 -9.90 -40.74
C ASN A 247 9.10 -10.51 -42.13
N VAL A 248 8.28 -11.49 -42.50
CA VAL A 248 8.42 -12.21 -43.78
C VAL A 248 7.41 -11.66 -44.79
N ARG A 249 7.89 -11.34 -46.01
CA ARG A 249 6.99 -11.00 -47.12
C ARG A 249 6.15 -12.22 -47.50
N GLU A 250 4.91 -11.96 -47.91
CA GLU A 250 3.93 -12.99 -48.27
C GLU A 250 4.46 -14.00 -49.30
N ASP A 251 5.28 -13.55 -50.25
CA ASP A 251 5.92 -14.36 -51.30
C ASP A 251 6.81 -15.48 -50.72
N TYR A 252 7.33 -15.34 -49.48
CA TYR A 252 8.26 -16.29 -48.84
C TYR A 252 7.61 -17.14 -47.77
N ILE A 253 6.35 -16.86 -47.36
CA ILE A 253 5.63 -17.65 -46.35
C ILE A 253 5.46 -19.09 -46.80
N CYS A 254 5.22 -19.31 -48.11
CA CYS A 254 5.06 -20.65 -48.67
C CYS A 254 6.32 -21.50 -48.52
N LEU A 255 7.51 -20.91 -48.57
CA LEU A 255 8.80 -21.59 -48.41
C LEU A 255 9.05 -22.02 -46.94
N LEU A 256 8.56 -21.27 -46.00
CA LEU A 256 8.65 -21.60 -44.58
C LEU A 256 7.78 -22.80 -44.20
N TYR A 257 6.59 -22.94 -44.83
CA TYR A 257 5.68 -24.06 -44.58
C TYR A 257 6.08 -25.36 -45.24
N THR A 258 6.86 -25.29 -46.32
CA THR A 258 7.25 -26.47 -47.13
C THR A 258 8.67 -26.95 -46.86
N SER A 259 9.50 -26.21 -46.11
CA SER A 259 10.82 -26.71 -45.71
C SER A 259 10.68 -27.72 -44.56
N PRO A 260 11.29 -28.91 -44.67
CA PRO A 260 11.32 -29.81 -43.51
C PRO A 260 12.09 -29.10 -42.38
N SER A 261 11.43 -28.95 -41.22
CA SER A 261 12.10 -28.46 -40.02
C SER A 261 13.33 -29.36 -39.76
N PRO A 262 14.52 -28.82 -39.55
CA PRO A 262 15.62 -29.62 -39.07
C PRO A 262 15.18 -30.17 -37.70
N ARG A 263 14.96 -31.47 -37.65
CA ARG A 263 14.84 -32.14 -36.34
C ARG A 263 16.25 -32.22 -35.77
N ASP A 264 16.39 -31.82 -34.50
CA ASP A 264 17.60 -31.96 -33.69
C ASP A 264 18.32 -33.29 -33.80
#